data_17e64ba29eb4ef5a3f099dc983354aac
#
_entry.id   17e64ba29eb4ef5a3f099dc983354aac
#
_cell.length_a   1.000
_cell.length_b   1.000
_cell.length_c   1.000
_cell.angle_alpha   90.00
_cell.angle_beta   90.00
_cell.angle_gamma   90.00
#
_symmetry.space_group_name_H-M   'P 1'
#
loop_
_entity.id
_entity.type
_entity.pdbx_description
1 polymer ?
#
loop_
_entity_poly.entity_id
_entity_poly.type
_entity_poly.pdbx_seq_one_letter_code
_entity_poly.pdbx_strand_id
1 'polypeptide(L)'
;MAELIDLKTFTDSRGNLTVIERVIPFDIKRIFYIYGVDNSVRGGHRHHKTIQAAICIQGSCFIHCDNGKEQSDYELNMPHKCLILNPEDWHTMSGFTEDAILMVLASEFFDKDDYIYQPY
;
A
#
# COMPACT_ATOMS: atom_id res chain seq x y z
N MET A 1 0.79 12.05 -6.96
CA MET A 1 1.82 11.47 -6.06
C MET A 1 1.17 10.72 -4.93
N ALA A 2 1.80 9.66 -4.49
CA ALA A 2 1.31 8.88 -3.35
C ALA A 2 1.11 9.77 -2.12
N GLU A 3 0.18 9.42 -1.27
CA GLU A 3 -0.18 10.20 -0.07
C GLU A 3 -0.33 9.28 1.13
N LEU A 4 0.37 9.60 2.21
CA LEU A 4 0.25 8.88 3.47
C LEU A 4 -0.85 9.49 4.33
N ILE A 5 -1.82 8.68 4.72
CA ILE A 5 -2.91 9.11 5.60
C ILE A 5 -2.90 8.29 6.90
N ASP A 6 -3.45 8.87 7.96
CA ASP A 6 -3.63 8.19 9.24
C ASP A 6 -5.05 7.65 9.35
N LEU A 7 -5.14 6.36 9.71
CA LEU A 7 -6.41 5.72 9.97
C LEU A 7 -6.81 5.94 11.43
N LYS A 8 -8.09 6.13 11.67
CA LYS A 8 -8.62 6.33 13.01
C LYS A 8 -8.45 5.08 13.84
N THR A 9 -7.84 5.24 15.03
CA THR A 9 -7.55 4.13 15.94
C THR A 9 -8.10 4.44 17.32
N PHE A 10 -8.79 3.44 17.91
CA PHE A 10 -9.31 3.49 19.27
C PHE A 10 -8.49 2.55 20.13
N THR A 11 -7.98 3.05 21.24
CA THR A 11 -7.09 2.30 22.14
C THR A 11 -7.68 2.27 23.54
N ASP A 12 -7.74 1.09 24.14
CA ASP A 12 -8.10 0.90 25.54
C ASP A 12 -7.32 -0.27 26.14
N SER A 13 -7.67 -0.70 27.37
CA SER A 13 -6.96 -1.78 28.05
C SER A 13 -6.98 -3.13 27.32
N ARG A 14 -7.88 -3.31 26.36
CA ARG A 14 -8.00 -4.54 25.57
C ARG A 14 -7.13 -4.52 24.30
N GLY A 15 -6.57 -3.37 23.91
CA GLY A 15 -5.75 -3.21 22.70
C GLY A 15 -6.22 -2.08 21.82
N ASN A 16 -5.96 -2.23 20.52
CA ASN A 16 -6.21 -1.21 19.53
C ASN A 16 -7.21 -1.69 18.47
N LEU A 17 -8.07 -0.79 18.04
CA LEU A 17 -8.99 -1.03 16.93
C LEU A 17 -8.82 0.08 15.90
N THR A 18 -8.37 -0.28 14.70
CA THR A 18 -8.17 0.67 13.60
C THR A 18 -9.28 0.48 12.57
N VAL A 19 -9.87 1.59 12.14
CA VAL A 19 -11.04 1.60 11.26
C VAL A 19 -10.67 2.15 9.89
N ILE A 20 -11.12 1.45 8.85
CA ILE A 20 -11.05 1.93 7.47
C ILE A 20 -12.50 2.21 7.06
N GLU A 21 -12.91 3.48 7.13
CA GLU A 21 -14.28 3.88 6.85
C GLU A 21 -14.30 5.30 6.30
N ARG A 22 -14.79 5.45 5.08
CA ARG A 22 -15.00 6.74 4.41
C ARG A 22 -13.74 7.60 4.26
N VAL A 23 -12.56 7.00 4.30
CA VAL A 23 -11.26 7.70 4.16
C VAL A 23 -10.52 7.27 2.91
N ILE A 24 -10.89 6.13 2.32
CA ILE A 24 -10.29 5.62 1.09
C ILE A 24 -11.00 6.32 -0.09
N PRO A 25 -10.24 6.93 -1.04
CA PRO A 25 -10.82 7.76 -2.10
C PRO A 25 -11.40 6.96 -3.28
N PHE A 26 -11.84 5.71 -3.04
CA PHE A 26 -12.44 4.86 -4.07
C PHE A 26 -13.31 3.79 -3.43
N ASP A 27 -14.18 3.17 -4.23
CA ASP A 27 -14.90 1.98 -3.84
C ASP A 27 -13.98 0.77 -3.90
N ILE A 28 -13.88 0.03 -2.81
CA ILE A 28 -12.99 -1.12 -2.71
C ILE A 28 -13.60 -2.31 -3.44
N LYS A 29 -12.94 -2.76 -4.49
CA LYS A 29 -13.38 -3.92 -5.28
C LYS A 29 -12.56 -5.16 -5.00
N ARG A 30 -11.34 -5.00 -4.48
CA ARG A 30 -10.42 -6.11 -4.25
C ARG A 30 -9.56 -5.82 -3.04
N ILE A 31 -9.33 -6.85 -2.23
CA ILE A 31 -8.39 -6.80 -1.11
C ILE A 31 -7.44 -7.98 -1.26
N PHE A 32 -6.15 -7.72 -1.17
CA PHE A 32 -5.16 -8.78 -1.08
C PHE A 32 -4.14 -8.47 0.01
N TYR A 33 -3.46 -9.49 0.50
CA TYR A 33 -2.41 -9.28 1.50
C TYR A 33 -1.23 -10.19 1.25
N ILE A 34 -0.06 -9.68 1.59
CA ILE A 34 1.24 -10.29 1.35
C ILE A 34 1.85 -10.64 2.71
N TYR A 35 2.25 -11.89 2.87
CA TYR A 35 2.85 -12.38 4.11
C TYR A 35 3.83 -13.53 3.79
N GLY A 36 4.59 -13.98 4.82
CA GLY A 36 5.58 -15.03 4.60
C GLY A 36 6.71 -14.55 3.68
N VAL A 37 7.07 -13.29 3.82
CA VAL A 37 7.99 -12.60 2.91
C VAL A 37 9.45 -12.99 3.15
N ASP A 38 10.27 -12.79 2.12
CA ASP A 38 11.72 -12.86 2.17
C ASP A 38 12.32 -11.49 1.82
N ASN A 39 13.57 -11.45 1.37
CA ASN A 39 14.26 -10.21 1.01
C ASN A 39 13.95 -9.73 -0.42
N SER A 40 13.05 -10.39 -1.13
CA SER A 40 12.71 -10.02 -2.50
C SER A 40 12.00 -8.67 -2.55
N VAL A 41 12.32 -7.90 -3.60
CA VAL A 41 11.59 -6.67 -3.93
C VAL A 41 10.32 -7.07 -4.68
N ARG A 42 9.18 -6.55 -4.26
CA ARG A 42 7.89 -6.78 -4.91
C ARG A 42 7.42 -5.50 -5.59
N GLY A 43 6.35 -5.61 -6.38
CA GLY A 43 5.84 -4.48 -7.13
C GLY A 43 6.60 -4.29 -8.43
N GLY A 44 7.14 -3.09 -8.67
CA GLY A 44 7.83 -2.77 -9.92
C GLY A 44 6.85 -2.50 -11.04
N HIS A 45 5.77 -1.78 -10.73
CA HIS A 45 4.75 -1.44 -11.73
C HIS A 45 3.96 -0.19 -11.31
N ARG A 46 3.25 0.34 -12.28
CA ARG A 46 2.21 1.36 -12.13
C ARG A 46 0.99 0.90 -12.89
N HIS A 47 -0.07 1.65 -12.85
CA HIS A 47 -1.34 1.24 -13.45
C HIS A 47 -1.87 2.27 -14.44
N HIS A 48 -2.77 1.84 -15.29
CA HIS A 48 -3.56 2.77 -16.10
C HIS A 48 -4.68 3.40 -15.28
N LYS A 49 -5.38 2.62 -14.45
CA LYS A 49 -6.56 3.09 -13.73
C LYS A 49 -6.65 2.69 -12.26
N THR A 50 -5.96 1.64 -11.81
CA THR A 50 -6.11 1.15 -10.43
C THR A 50 -5.49 2.12 -9.42
N ILE A 51 -6.28 2.48 -8.42
CA ILE A 51 -5.82 3.18 -7.21
C ILE A 51 -5.70 2.13 -6.12
N GLN A 52 -4.67 2.22 -5.30
CA GLN A 52 -4.44 1.27 -4.20
C GLN A 52 -4.26 1.99 -2.88
N ALA A 53 -4.61 1.31 -1.80
CA ALA A 53 -4.35 1.75 -0.43
C ALA A 53 -3.58 0.63 0.27
N ALA A 54 -2.36 0.91 0.70
CA ALA A 54 -1.46 -0.07 1.29
C ALA A 54 -1.30 0.18 2.79
N ILE A 55 -1.47 -0.87 3.59
CA ILE A 55 -1.39 -0.82 5.05
C ILE A 55 -0.58 -2.02 5.52
N CYS A 56 0.53 -1.78 6.24
CA CYS A 56 1.30 -2.85 6.87
C CYS A 56 0.69 -3.12 8.24
N ILE A 57 -0.16 -4.13 8.33
CA ILE A 57 -0.93 -4.41 9.54
C ILE A 57 -0.10 -5.12 10.62
N GLN A 58 1.05 -5.70 10.24
CA GLN A 58 2.01 -6.29 11.16
C GLN A 58 3.42 -6.10 10.59
N GLY A 59 4.39 -5.85 11.46
CA GLY A 59 5.76 -5.60 11.04
C GLY A 59 5.90 -4.29 10.30
N SER A 60 6.84 -4.22 9.37
CA SER A 60 7.09 -3.02 8.57
C SER A 60 7.64 -3.33 7.20
N CYS A 61 7.54 -2.36 6.31
CA CYS A 61 8.15 -2.40 4.99
C CYS A 61 8.34 -0.97 4.46
N PHE A 62 9.08 -0.86 3.35
CA PHE A 62 9.26 0.40 2.64
C PHE A 62 8.59 0.32 1.28
N ILE A 63 7.96 1.41 0.88
CA ILE A 63 7.40 1.56 -0.45
C ILE A 63 8.06 2.76 -1.11
N HIS A 64 8.74 2.52 -2.23
CA HIS A 64 9.34 3.56 -3.07
C HIS A 64 8.36 3.91 -4.17
N CYS A 65 8.13 5.21 -4.38
CA CYS A 65 7.20 5.73 -5.38
C CYS A 65 7.89 6.70 -6.32
N ASP A 66 7.55 6.60 -7.61
CA ASP A 66 8.04 7.48 -8.67
C ASP A 66 6.87 7.78 -9.62
N ASN A 67 6.50 9.06 -9.76
CA ASN A 67 5.42 9.47 -10.66
C ASN A 67 5.93 10.08 -11.97
N GLY A 68 7.24 9.98 -12.23
CA GLY A 68 7.86 10.58 -13.41
C GLY A 68 8.33 12.01 -13.22
N LYS A 69 7.96 12.66 -12.11
CA LYS A 69 8.34 14.03 -11.78
C LYS A 69 9.06 14.11 -10.45
N GLU A 70 8.64 13.32 -9.48
CA GLU A 70 9.23 13.28 -8.15
C GLU A 70 9.22 11.84 -7.63
N GLN A 71 10.10 11.57 -6.68
CA GLN A 71 10.26 10.28 -6.03
C GLN A 71 10.16 10.45 -4.53
N SER A 72 9.60 9.46 -3.86
CA SER A 72 9.49 9.45 -2.40
C SER A 72 9.53 8.02 -1.87
N ASP A 73 10.06 7.89 -0.66
CA ASP A 73 10.07 6.64 0.07
C ASP A 73 9.15 6.77 1.29
N TYR A 74 8.40 5.73 1.56
CA TYR A 74 7.50 5.68 2.70
C TYR A 74 7.80 4.44 3.53
N GLU A 75 7.96 4.63 4.84
CA GLU A 75 8.04 3.51 5.76
C GLU A 75 6.66 3.22 6.34
N LEU A 76 6.16 2.02 6.09
CA LEU A 76 4.90 1.56 6.69
C LEU A 76 5.25 0.68 7.89
N ASN A 77 5.32 1.29 9.07
CA ASN A 77 5.76 0.65 10.30
C ASN A 77 4.71 0.63 11.41
N MET A 78 3.49 1.08 11.11
CA MET A 78 2.37 1.11 12.05
C MET A 78 1.09 0.73 11.33
N PRO A 79 0.20 -0.05 11.98
CA PRO A 79 -1.02 -0.52 11.30
C PRO A 79 -2.06 0.58 11.01
N HIS A 80 -1.89 1.78 11.54
CA HIS A 80 -2.77 2.92 11.24
C HIS A 80 -2.26 3.80 10.09
N LYS A 81 -1.09 3.52 9.53
CA LYS A 81 -0.58 4.25 8.37
C LYS A 81 -1.10 3.61 7.09
N CYS A 82 -1.71 4.41 6.25
CA CYS A 82 -2.26 3.97 4.97
C CYS A 82 -1.66 4.82 3.84
N LEU A 83 -1.01 4.17 2.89
CA LEU A 83 -0.43 4.84 1.73
C LEU A 83 -1.35 4.71 0.53
N ILE A 84 -1.83 5.84 0.03
CA ILE A 84 -2.62 5.88 -1.19
C ILE A 84 -1.67 5.97 -2.38
N LEU A 85 -1.75 5.00 -3.27
CA LEU A 85 -0.98 4.91 -4.51
C LEU A 85 -1.90 5.24 -5.67
N ASN A 86 -1.60 6.31 -6.39
CA ASN A 86 -2.36 6.66 -7.59
C ASN A 86 -1.90 5.81 -8.78
N PRO A 87 -2.69 5.74 -9.87
CA PRO A 87 -2.33 4.89 -11.01
C PRO A 87 -0.94 5.19 -11.57
N GLU A 88 -0.58 6.47 -11.68
CA GLU A 88 0.71 6.91 -12.22
C GLU A 88 1.91 6.65 -11.30
N ASP A 89 1.70 6.26 -10.06
CA ASP A 89 2.79 6.00 -9.11
C ASP A 89 3.41 4.63 -9.37
N TRP A 90 4.55 4.62 -10.09
CA TRP A 90 5.36 3.41 -10.20
C TRP A 90 5.97 3.14 -8.82
N HIS A 91 5.83 1.94 -8.32
CA HIS A 91 6.23 1.66 -6.95
C HIS A 91 6.86 0.28 -6.79
N THR A 92 7.74 0.19 -5.80
CA THR A 92 8.31 -1.07 -5.33
C THR A 92 8.09 -1.18 -3.83
N MET A 93 8.03 -2.40 -3.35
CA MET A 93 7.88 -2.74 -1.93
C MET A 93 9.08 -3.57 -1.52
N SER A 94 9.76 -3.18 -0.45
CA SER A 94 11.00 -3.83 -0.03
C SER A 94 11.21 -3.67 1.48
N GLY A 95 12.29 -4.27 1.98
CA GLY A 95 12.66 -4.13 3.38
C GLY A 95 11.62 -4.67 4.36
N PHE A 96 10.91 -5.72 3.96
CA PHE A 96 9.92 -6.36 4.83
C PHE A 96 10.59 -6.97 6.05
N THR A 97 10.03 -6.72 7.24
CA THR A 97 10.39 -7.51 8.42
C THR A 97 9.88 -8.94 8.24
N GLU A 98 10.47 -9.89 8.96
CA GLU A 98 10.15 -11.31 8.81
C GLU A 98 8.66 -11.59 9.06
N ASP A 99 8.06 -10.86 9.98
CA ASP A 99 6.65 -11.00 10.38
C ASP A 99 5.69 -10.12 9.60
N ALA A 100 6.18 -9.37 8.60
CA ALA A 100 5.37 -8.36 7.93
C ALA A 100 4.14 -8.95 7.24
N ILE A 101 3.03 -8.22 7.37
CA ILE A 101 1.79 -8.48 6.63
C ILE A 101 1.37 -7.16 6.00
N LEU A 102 1.43 -7.08 4.69
CA LEU A 102 1.01 -5.91 3.92
C LEU A 102 -0.34 -6.18 3.28
N MET A 103 -1.34 -5.40 3.67
CA MET A 103 -2.69 -5.47 3.10
C MET A 103 -2.86 -4.35 2.08
N VAL A 104 -3.43 -4.68 0.93
CA VAL A 104 -3.70 -3.71 -0.14
C VAL A 104 -5.16 -3.77 -0.54
N LEU A 105 -5.79 -2.59 -0.53
CA LEU A 105 -7.15 -2.37 -1.01
C LEU A 105 -7.04 -1.78 -2.41
N ALA A 106 -7.84 -2.25 -3.35
CA ALA A 106 -7.74 -1.81 -4.75
C ALA A 106 -9.10 -1.38 -5.30
N SER A 107 -9.07 -0.35 -6.16
CA SER A 107 -10.24 0.24 -6.78
C SER A 107 -10.81 -0.58 -7.95
N GLU A 108 -10.05 -1.55 -8.46
CA GLU A 108 -10.43 -2.34 -9.62
C GLU A 108 -10.25 -3.83 -9.34
N PHE A 109 -11.02 -4.66 -10.03
CA PHE A 109 -10.74 -6.08 -10.08
C PHE A 109 -9.39 -6.31 -10.77
N PHE A 110 -8.77 -7.46 -10.51
CA PHE A 110 -7.51 -7.79 -11.16
C PHE A 110 -7.67 -7.80 -12.68
N ASP A 111 -6.80 -7.05 -13.37
CA ASP A 111 -6.72 -6.98 -14.81
C ASP A 111 -5.26 -6.82 -15.20
N LYS A 112 -4.67 -7.84 -15.79
CA LYS A 112 -3.25 -7.82 -16.17
C LYS A 112 -2.94 -6.71 -17.17
N ASP A 113 -3.90 -6.29 -17.97
CA ASP A 113 -3.72 -5.24 -18.97
C ASP A 113 -3.68 -3.83 -18.36
N ASP A 114 -4.02 -3.70 -17.09
CA ASP A 114 -3.93 -2.45 -16.34
C ASP A 114 -2.50 -2.17 -15.85
N TYR A 115 -1.61 -3.16 -15.85
CA TYR A 115 -0.26 -3.05 -15.31
C TYR A 115 0.72 -2.48 -16.33
N ILE A 116 1.57 -1.56 -15.87
CA ILE A 116 2.67 -0.99 -16.63
C ILE A 116 3.94 -1.27 -15.85
N TYR A 117 4.78 -2.17 -16.37
CA TYR A 117 6.00 -2.60 -15.67
C TYR A 117 7.18 -1.67 -15.91
N GLN A 118 7.11 -0.87 -16.97
CA GLN A 118 8.20 0.03 -17.31
C GLN A 118 8.24 1.22 -16.36
N PRO A 119 9.39 1.46 -15.67
CA PRO A 119 9.57 2.66 -14.87
C PRO A 119 9.68 3.90 -15.75
N TYR A 120 9.59 5.04 -15.12
CA TYR A 120 9.80 6.33 -15.78
C TYR A 120 11.25 6.54 -16.18
#